data_d2dbef600bebc7ed3e407fc7e26edf23
#
_entry.id   d2dbef600bebc7ed3e407fc7e26edf23
#
_cell.length_a   1.000
_cell.length_b   1.000
_cell.length_c   1.000
_cell.angle_alpha   90.00
_cell.angle_beta   90.00
_cell.angle_gamma   90.00
#
_symmetry.space_group_name_H-M   'P 1'
#
loop_
_entity.id
_entity.type
_entity.pdbx_description
1 polymer ?
#
loop_
_entity_poly.entity_id
_entity_poly.type
_entity_poly.pdbx_seq_one_letter_code
_entity_poly.pdbx_strand_id
1 'polypeptide(L)'
;GKSLGAKSNKDKMNLSWDVPYTPGKIKAVARTDGKIIAEQTYHTAKKPSKIQVITDKNEVNADGVSCIHLEVNIMDEDDNFVPYADNLIQFNVEGPAENIGVENGDPLDLSSNKINQRKAFNGKCLMILQTTKESGYIKVHIKSEGLKSNEISILNKSIK
;
A
#
# COMPACT_ATOMS: atom_id res chain seq x y z
N GLY A 1 -4.48 -20.90 20.08
CA GLY A 1 -3.14 -20.31 20.13
C GLY A 1 -2.60 -20.27 21.56
N LYS A 2 -1.29 -20.21 21.69
CA LYS A 2 -0.62 -20.07 23.00
C LYS A 2 -0.61 -18.58 23.39
N SER A 3 -1.06 -18.24 24.60
CA SER A 3 -0.94 -16.88 25.13
C SER A 3 0.52 -16.54 25.41
N LEU A 4 0.94 -15.34 25.03
CA LEU A 4 2.25 -14.75 25.36
C LEU A 4 2.21 -13.87 26.59
N GLY A 5 1.10 -13.92 27.35
CA GLY A 5 0.86 -13.14 28.54
C GLY A 5 0.24 -11.77 28.27
N ALA A 6 -0.12 -11.08 29.35
CA ALA A 6 -0.66 -9.74 29.33
C ALA A 6 0.28 -8.77 30.05
N LYS A 7 0.35 -7.54 29.58
CA LYS A 7 1.11 -6.44 30.17
C LYS A 7 0.20 -5.22 30.33
N SER A 8 0.41 -4.43 31.36
CA SER A 8 -0.29 -3.16 31.57
C SER A 8 0.53 -2.00 30.99
N ASN A 9 -0.16 -1.04 30.37
CA ASN A 9 0.45 0.20 29.85
C ASN A 9 0.33 1.39 30.84
N LYS A 10 -0.03 1.13 32.12
CA LYS A 10 -0.32 2.16 33.12
C LYS A 10 0.76 3.23 33.22
N ASP A 11 2.03 2.87 33.03
CA ASP A 11 3.18 3.77 33.14
C ASP A 11 4.11 3.69 31.90
N LYS A 12 3.62 3.15 30.78
CA LYS A 12 4.43 2.93 29.57
C LYS A 12 3.66 3.28 28.32
N MET A 13 4.27 4.05 27.42
CA MET A 13 3.70 4.33 26.10
C MET A 13 3.70 3.10 25.20
N ASN A 14 4.71 2.23 25.34
CA ASN A 14 4.89 1.05 24.48
C ASN A 14 5.03 -0.22 25.32
N LEU A 15 4.42 -1.28 24.83
CA LEU A 15 4.58 -2.63 25.37
C LEU A 15 5.23 -3.52 24.31
N SER A 16 6.19 -4.34 24.72
CA SER A 16 6.88 -5.30 23.82
C SER A 16 6.88 -6.70 24.40
N TRP A 17 6.89 -7.68 23.51
CA TRP A 17 7.08 -9.09 23.82
C TRP A 17 8.18 -9.64 22.92
N ASP A 18 9.13 -10.34 23.49
CA ASP A 18 10.12 -11.09 22.74
C ASP A 18 9.52 -12.46 22.37
N VAL A 19 9.26 -12.65 21.09
CA VAL A 19 8.59 -13.84 20.58
C VAL A 19 9.46 -14.47 19.52
N PRO A 20 9.92 -15.73 19.68
CA PRO A 20 10.59 -16.45 18.61
C PRO A 20 9.70 -16.53 17.37
N TYR A 21 10.29 -16.25 16.20
CA TYR A 21 9.54 -16.35 14.96
C TYR A 21 9.03 -17.77 14.74
N THR A 22 7.74 -17.88 14.48
CA THR A 22 7.08 -19.12 14.07
C THR A 22 6.03 -18.76 13.01
N PRO A 23 6.06 -19.41 11.84
CA PRO A 23 5.02 -19.17 10.83
C PRO A 23 3.62 -19.39 11.39
N GLY A 24 2.67 -18.55 10.97
CA GLY A 24 1.28 -18.65 11.42
C GLY A 24 0.66 -17.30 11.72
N LYS A 25 -0.03 -17.21 12.85
CA LYS A 25 -0.80 -16.04 13.25
C LYS A 25 -0.33 -15.48 14.59
N ILE A 26 -0.10 -14.18 14.68
CA ILE A 26 0.06 -13.44 15.92
C ILE A 26 -1.07 -12.45 16.09
N LYS A 27 -1.65 -12.38 17.29
CA LYS A 27 -2.78 -11.51 17.62
C LYS A 27 -2.49 -10.72 18.89
N ALA A 28 -2.66 -9.39 18.81
CA ALA A 28 -2.66 -8.50 19.94
C ALA A 28 -4.11 -8.08 20.28
N VAL A 29 -4.44 -8.00 21.57
CA VAL A 29 -5.78 -7.61 22.06
C VAL A 29 -5.59 -6.58 23.15
N ALA A 30 -6.16 -5.39 22.97
CA ALA A 30 -6.25 -4.36 24.00
C ALA A 30 -7.56 -4.48 24.77
N ARG A 31 -7.48 -4.33 26.10
CA ARG A 31 -8.64 -4.40 26.99
C ARG A 31 -8.63 -3.25 28.00
N THR A 32 -9.83 -2.76 28.30
CA THR A 32 -10.08 -1.85 29.41
C THR A 32 -11.23 -2.43 30.24
N ASP A 33 -11.05 -2.56 31.54
CA ASP A 33 -12.04 -3.14 32.49
C ASP A 33 -12.58 -4.51 31.99
N GLY A 34 -11.68 -5.35 31.47
CA GLY A 34 -12.00 -6.68 30.94
C GLY A 34 -12.62 -6.69 29.53
N LYS A 35 -13.08 -5.55 29.01
CA LYS A 35 -13.68 -5.44 27.66
C LYS A 35 -12.63 -5.24 26.59
N ILE A 36 -12.80 -5.92 25.45
CA ILE A 36 -11.94 -5.71 24.27
C ILE A 36 -12.28 -4.35 23.66
N ILE A 37 -11.28 -3.49 23.52
CA ILE A 37 -11.40 -2.17 22.88
C ILE A 37 -10.70 -2.10 21.53
N ALA A 38 -9.71 -2.95 21.30
CA ALA A 38 -9.05 -3.09 19.98
C ALA A 38 -8.41 -4.46 19.86
N GLU A 39 -8.29 -4.92 18.62
CA GLU A 39 -7.50 -6.11 18.30
C GLU A 39 -6.84 -5.96 16.94
N GLN A 40 -5.66 -6.54 16.83
CA GLN A 40 -4.88 -6.59 15.58
C GLN A 40 -4.33 -7.99 15.40
N THR A 41 -4.44 -8.49 14.16
CA THR A 41 -3.92 -9.81 13.79
C THR A 41 -3.01 -9.68 12.59
N TYR A 42 -1.86 -10.34 12.64
CA TYR A 42 -0.98 -10.52 11.50
C TYR A 42 -0.81 -12.00 11.20
N HIS A 43 -0.73 -12.31 9.93
CA HIS A 43 -0.44 -13.64 9.42
C HIS A 43 0.93 -13.64 8.75
N THR A 44 1.65 -14.75 8.84
CA THR A 44 2.84 -14.93 8.03
C THR A 44 2.46 -14.96 6.56
N ALA A 45 3.01 -14.05 5.78
CA ALA A 45 2.75 -13.97 4.36
C ALA A 45 3.35 -15.17 3.62
N LYS A 46 2.62 -15.64 2.62
CA LYS A 46 3.07 -16.59 1.61
C LYS A 46 3.82 -15.86 0.48
N LYS A 47 4.09 -16.55 -0.62
CA LYS A 47 4.74 -15.94 -1.80
C LYS A 47 3.90 -14.80 -2.37
N PRO A 48 4.54 -13.75 -2.93
CA PRO A 48 3.85 -12.72 -3.71
C PRO A 48 2.94 -13.33 -4.77
N SER A 49 1.72 -12.82 -4.91
CA SER A 49 0.68 -13.37 -5.80
C SER A 49 -0.07 -12.30 -6.57
N LYS A 50 -0.35 -11.17 -5.93
CA LYS A 50 -1.18 -10.12 -6.52
C LYS A 50 -0.79 -8.72 -6.06
N ILE A 51 -1.24 -7.74 -6.82
CA ILE A 51 -1.07 -6.31 -6.55
C ILE A 51 -2.37 -5.78 -5.93
N GLN A 52 -2.27 -5.10 -4.79
CA GLN A 52 -3.32 -4.26 -4.24
C GLN A 52 -2.94 -2.80 -4.46
N VAL A 53 -3.90 -1.99 -4.87
CA VAL A 53 -3.72 -0.54 -5.02
C VAL A 53 -4.68 0.19 -4.10
N ILE A 54 -4.16 1.15 -3.35
CA ILE A 54 -4.92 2.04 -2.50
C ILE A 54 -4.74 3.45 -3.05
N THR A 55 -5.84 4.13 -3.33
CA THR A 55 -5.82 5.53 -3.73
C THR A 55 -6.36 6.43 -2.63
N ASP A 56 -5.78 7.62 -2.48
CA ASP A 56 -6.27 8.65 -1.57
C ASP A 56 -7.53 9.35 -2.08
N LYS A 57 -7.80 9.26 -3.40
CA LYS A 57 -8.93 9.93 -4.06
C LYS A 57 -9.52 9.08 -5.18
N ASN A 58 -10.84 8.98 -5.22
CA ASN A 58 -11.59 8.37 -6.33
C ASN A 58 -12.12 9.40 -7.34
N GLU A 59 -12.10 10.68 -6.94
CA GLU A 59 -12.50 11.81 -7.74
C GLU A 59 -11.58 13.00 -7.44
N VAL A 60 -11.26 13.77 -8.48
CA VAL A 60 -10.42 14.97 -8.41
C VAL A 60 -10.95 16.04 -9.35
N ASN A 61 -10.44 17.27 -9.25
CA ASN A 61 -10.78 18.35 -10.15
C ASN A 61 -9.79 18.43 -11.32
N ALA A 62 -10.31 18.73 -12.50
CA ALA A 62 -9.53 18.99 -13.71
C ALA A 62 -8.90 20.39 -13.68
N ASP A 63 -8.07 20.65 -12.66
CA ASP A 63 -7.44 21.96 -12.38
C ASP A 63 -5.99 22.04 -12.90
N GLY A 64 -5.41 20.91 -13.27
CA GLY A 64 -4.02 20.82 -13.72
C GLY A 64 -2.99 20.85 -12.59
N VAL A 65 -3.43 20.79 -11.32
CA VAL A 65 -2.55 20.85 -10.14
C VAL A 65 -2.91 19.83 -9.06
N SER A 66 -4.11 19.29 -9.07
CA SER A 66 -4.52 18.24 -8.12
C SER A 66 -3.68 16.98 -8.28
N CYS A 67 -3.20 16.46 -7.15
CA CYS A 67 -2.42 15.23 -7.14
C CYS A 67 -3.24 14.06 -6.58
N ILE A 68 -2.90 12.87 -7.06
CA ILE A 68 -3.46 11.58 -6.65
C ILE A 68 -2.31 10.69 -6.24
N HIS A 69 -2.41 10.06 -5.08
CA HIS A 69 -1.42 9.11 -4.59
C HIS A 69 -1.94 7.68 -4.73
N LEU A 70 -1.16 6.84 -5.38
CA LEU A 70 -1.44 5.42 -5.57
C LEU A 70 -0.42 4.60 -4.80
N GLU A 71 -0.80 4.14 -3.61
CA GLU A 71 0.00 3.18 -2.87
C GLU A 71 -0.20 1.79 -3.44
N VAL A 72 0.89 1.14 -3.82
CA VAL A 72 0.92 -0.24 -4.28
C VAL A 72 1.44 -1.13 -3.17
N ASN A 73 0.66 -2.16 -2.83
CA ASN A 73 1.02 -3.20 -1.88
C ASN A 73 1.10 -4.54 -2.59
N ILE A 74 2.14 -5.31 -2.32
CA ILE A 74 2.25 -6.68 -2.81
C ILE A 74 1.63 -7.61 -1.78
N MET A 75 0.67 -8.42 -2.24
CA MET A 75 -0.12 -9.32 -1.42
C MET A 75 0.12 -10.77 -1.81
N ASP A 76 -0.07 -11.68 -0.88
CA ASP A 76 -0.13 -13.11 -1.16
C ASP A 76 -1.53 -13.55 -1.66
N GLU A 77 -1.72 -14.84 -1.86
CA GLU A 77 -3.01 -15.41 -2.33
C GLU A 77 -4.15 -15.23 -1.32
N ASP A 78 -3.83 -15.16 -0.02
CA ASP A 78 -4.78 -15.03 1.09
C ASP A 78 -5.01 -13.56 1.52
N ASP A 79 -4.59 -12.58 0.71
CA ASP A 79 -4.67 -11.13 1.01
C ASP A 79 -3.80 -10.69 2.21
N ASN A 80 -2.76 -11.44 2.56
CA ASN A 80 -1.78 -10.94 3.51
C ASN A 80 -0.73 -10.11 2.79
N PHE A 81 -0.36 -8.99 3.38
CA PHE A 81 0.73 -8.15 2.91
C PHE A 81 2.07 -8.89 2.97
N VAL A 82 2.88 -8.77 1.91
CA VAL A 82 4.18 -9.47 1.77
C VAL A 82 5.34 -8.51 2.00
N PRO A 83 5.84 -8.35 3.23
CA PRO A 83 6.80 -7.30 3.59
C PRO A 83 8.23 -7.52 3.08
N TYR A 84 8.51 -8.62 2.42
CA TYR A 84 9.81 -8.92 1.82
C TYR A 84 9.80 -8.90 0.29
N ALA A 85 8.65 -8.53 -0.32
CA ALA A 85 8.53 -8.48 -1.77
C ALA A 85 9.28 -7.27 -2.33
N ASP A 86 9.98 -7.51 -3.45
CA ASP A 86 10.80 -6.52 -4.16
C ASP A 86 10.53 -6.52 -5.67
N ASN A 87 9.36 -6.98 -6.08
CA ASN A 87 8.95 -7.08 -7.48
C ASN A 87 9.01 -5.72 -8.19
N LEU A 88 9.38 -5.73 -9.48
CA LEU A 88 9.32 -4.54 -10.33
C LEU A 88 7.87 -4.27 -10.72
N ILE A 89 7.34 -3.15 -10.29
CA ILE A 89 5.99 -2.68 -10.61
C ILE A 89 6.06 -1.74 -11.81
N GLN A 90 5.24 -2.00 -12.81
CA GLN A 90 5.09 -1.19 -14.01
C GLN A 90 3.72 -0.55 -14.04
N PHE A 91 3.67 0.73 -14.42
CA PHE A 91 2.47 1.53 -14.49
C PHE A 91 2.20 1.95 -15.93
N ASN A 92 0.96 1.85 -16.38
CA ASN A 92 0.49 2.48 -17.61
C ASN A 92 -0.68 3.42 -17.24
N VAL A 93 -0.51 4.71 -17.53
CA VAL A 93 -1.48 5.75 -17.23
C VAL A 93 -2.16 6.15 -18.52
N GLU A 94 -3.48 6.16 -18.54
CA GLU A 94 -4.33 6.59 -19.64
C GLU A 94 -5.31 7.66 -19.15
N GLY A 95 -5.61 8.62 -20.02
CA GLY A 95 -6.53 9.71 -19.71
C GLY A 95 -5.83 10.95 -19.16
N PRO A 96 -6.60 11.90 -18.57
CA PRO A 96 -6.16 13.26 -18.29
C PRO A 96 -5.33 13.40 -17.00
N ALA A 97 -4.22 12.67 -16.89
CA ALA A 97 -3.24 12.82 -15.82
C ALA A 97 -1.83 12.43 -16.31
N GLU A 98 -0.84 12.93 -15.63
CA GLU A 98 0.57 12.68 -15.88
C GLU A 98 1.24 12.07 -14.64
N ASN A 99 2.18 11.13 -14.86
CA ASN A 99 3.05 10.64 -13.81
C ASN A 99 4.06 11.73 -13.42
N ILE A 100 3.96 12.26 -12.23
CA ILE A 100 4.90 13.24 -11.69
C ILE A 100 5.94 12.63 -10.77
N GLY A 101 5.77 11.36 -10.38
CA GLY A 101 6.77 10.65 -9.60
C GLY A 101 6.38 9.24 -9.23
N VAL A 102 7.41 8.38 -9.12
CA VAL A 102 7.30 7.05 -8.51
C VAL A 102 8.36 6.92 -7.42
N GLU A 103 8.02 6.29 -6.32
CA GLU A 103 8.88 6.17 -5.15
C GLU A 103 8.65 4.84 -4.42
N ASN A 104 9.64 4.35 -3.65
CA ASN A 104 9.52 3.15 -2.85
C ASN A 104 10.02 3.30 -1.40
N GLY A 105 10.66 4.43 -1.08
CA GLY A 105 11.23 4.69 0.25
C GLY A 105 12.57 3.99 0.52
N ASP A 106 13.18 3.37 -0.48
CA ASP A 106 14.52 2.81 -0.37
C ASP A 106 15.57 3.92 -0.52
N PRO A 107 16.33 4.26 0.54
CA PRO A 107 17.33 5.31 0.46
C PRO A 107 18.52 4.96 -0.45
N LEU A 108 18.64 3.73 -0.88
CA LEU A 108 19.70 3.25 -1.77
C LEU A 108 19.23 3.12 -3.23
N ASP A 109 17.95 3.30 -3.53
CA ASP A 109 17.44 3.26 -4.89
C ASP A 109 17.71 4.58 -5.61
N LEU A 110 18.70 4.57 -6.51
CA LEU A 110 19.11 5.71 -7.32
C LEU A 110 18.37 5.80 -8.67
N SER A 111 17.37 4.97 -8.92
CA SER A 111 16.61 5.01 -10.17
C SER A 111 15.76 6.28 -10.25
N SER A 112 15.53 6.74 -11.50
CA SER A 112 14.76 7.97 -11.72
C SER A 112 13.32 7.85 -11.19
N ASN A 113 12.83 8.89 -10.51
CA ASN A 113 11.43 8.98 -10.09
C ASN A 113 10.46 9.36 -11.24
N LYS A 114 10.99 9.66 -12.43
CA LYS A 114 10.20 10.11 -13.60
C LYS A 114 9.87 9.00 -14.61
N ILE A 115 10.18 7.76 -14.30
CA ILE A 115 9.86 6.61 -15.15
C ILE A 115 8.55 5.95 -14.69
N ASN A 116 7.93 5.17 -15.58
CA ASN A 116 6.67 4.49 -15.29
C ASN A 116 6.88 3.10 -14.67
N GLN A 117 7.89 2.96 -13.83
CA GLN A 117 8.13 1.73 -13.08
C GLN A 117 8.91 2.00 -11.80
N ARG A 118 8.71 1.16 -10.79
CA ARG A 118 9.46 1.21 -9.54
C ARG A 118 9.54 -0.19 -8.94
N LYS A 119 10.72 -0.57 -8.47
CA LYS A 119 10.88 -1.79 -7.68
C LYS A 119 10.19 -1.58 -6.33
N ALA A 120 9.40 -2.55 -5.87
CA ALA A 120 8.85 -2.47 -4.53
C ALA A 120 9.98 -2.58 -3.50
N PHE A 121 9.87 -1.84 -2.43
CA PHE A 121 10.74 -1.94 -1.26
C PHE A 121 9.90 -2.31 -0.04
N ASN A 122 10.28 -3.39 0.64
CA ASN A 122 9.49 -3.94 1.73
C ASN A 122 8.01 -4.15 1.36
N GLY A 123 7.75 -4.64 0.13
CA GLY A 123 6.42 -4.93 -0.37
C GLY A 123 5.62 -3.75 -0.88
N LYS A 124 6.19 -2.54 -0.94
CA LYS A 124 5.48 -1.31 -1.29
C LYS A 124 6.18 -0.47 -2.35
N CYS A 125 5.39 0.26 -3.13
CA CYS A 125 5.84 1.45 -3.85
C CYS A 125 4.67 2.45 -4.01
N LEU A 126 4.98 3.66 -4.45
CA LEU A 126 4.05 4.76 -4.63
C LEU A 126 4.16 5.30 -6.05
N MET A 127 3.03 5.66 -6.64
CA MET A 127 2.96 6.52 -7.82
C MET A 127 2.19 7.79 -7.47
N ILE A 128 2.64 8.94 -7.96
CA ILE A 128 1.97 10.22 -7.82
C ILE A 128 1.59 10.70 -9.22
N LEU A 129 0.30 10.94 -9.41
CA LEU A 129 -0.26 11.51 -10.62
C LEU A 129 -0.66 12.96 -10.38
N GLN A 130 -0.49 13.80 -11.39
CA GLN A 130 -1.05 15.15 -11.44
C GLN A 130 -2.10 15.21 -12.54
N THR A 131 -3.25 15.81 -12.23
CA THR A 131 -4.33 15.99 -13.22
C THR A 131 -3.94 16.99 -14.30
N THR A 132 -4.52 16.83 -15.48
CA THR A 132 -4.56 17.91 -16.49
C THR A 132 -5.83 18.72 -16.34
N LYS A 133 -5.99 19.78 -17.16
CA LYS A 133 -7.23 20.59 -17.21
C LYS A 133 -8.36 19.92 -18.01
N GLU A 134 -8.10 18.77 -18.61
CA GLU A 134 -9.11 18.00 -19.33
C GLU A 134 -9.88 17.12 -18.36
N SER A 135 -11.20 17.09 -18.46
CA SER A 135 -12.05 16.20 -17.68
C SER A 135 -12.14 14.82 -18.34
N GLY A 136 -12.32 13.78 -17.53
CA GLY A 136 -12.46 12.42 -18.02
C GLY A 136 -12.04 11.39 -16.98
N TYR A 137 -12.01 10.12 -17.39
CA TYR A 137 -11.52 9.06 -16.53
C TYR A 137 -10.01 8.88 -16.68
N ILE A 138 -9.29 8.89 -15.57
CA ILE A 138 -7.90 8.51 -15.46
C ILE A 138 -7.89 7.02 -15.16
N LYS A 139 -7.29 6.20 -16.03
CA LYS A 139 -7.12 4.77 -15.81
C LYS A 139 -5.65 4.47 -15.58
N VAL A 140 -5.37 3.64 -14.59
CA VAL A 140 -4.02 3.19 -14.32
C VAL A 140 -4.00 1.67 -14.27
N HIS A 141 -3.23 1.08 -15.18
CA HIS A 141 -2.97 -0.35 -15.22
C HIS A 141 -1.65 -0.62 -14.52
N ILE A 142 -1.67 -1.45 -13.49
CA ILE A 142 -0.51 -1.78 -12.67
C ILE A 142 -0.20 -3.27 -12.83
N LYS A 143 1.01 -3.58 -13.25
CA LYS A 143 1.44 -4.95 -13.50
C LYS A 143 2.84 -5.23 -12.97
N SER A 144 3.11 -6.50 -12.73
CA SER A 144 4.41 -7.03 -12.38
C SER A 144 4.50 -8.48 -12.86
N GLU A 145 5.68 -8.92 -13.22
CA GLU A 145 5.89 -10.32 -13.63
C GLU A 145 5.54 -11.27 -12.48
N GLY A 146 4.78 -12.31 -12.81
CA GLY A 146 4.35 -13.33 -11.85
C GLY A 146 3.26 -12.92 -10.87
N LEU A 147 2.74 -11.69 -10.93
CA LEU A 147 1.67 -11.22 -10.07
C LEU A 147 0.38 -10.97 -10.87
N LYS A 148 -0.77 -11.20 -10.23
CA LYS A 148 -2.05 -10.74 -10.77
C LYS A 148 -2.06 -9.21 -10.79
N SER A 149 -2.26 -8.64 -11.99
CA SER A 149 -2.34 -7.19 -12.20
C SER A 149 -3.55 -6.57 -11.52
N ASN A 150 -3.51 -5.25 -11.37
CA ASN A 150 -4.62 -4.43 -10.89
C ASN A 150 -4.86 -3.25 -11.84
N GLU A 151 -6.07 -2.74 -11.85
CA GLU A 151 -6.49 -1.56 -12.58
C GLU A 151 -7.36 -0.69 -11.67
N ILE A 152 -7.16 0.61 -11.73
CA ILE A 152 -8.01 1.59 -11.06
C ILE A 152 -8.51 2.63 -12.05
N SER A 153 -9.65 3.23 -11.74
CA SER A 153 -10.26 4.31 -12.51
C SER A 153 -10.66 5.45 -11.58
N ILE A 154 -10.25 6.68 -11.89
CA ILE A 154 -10.46 7.88 -11.08
C ILE A 154 -11.13 8.93 -11.98
N LEU A 155 -12.17 9.58 -11.48
CA LEU A 155 -12.88 10.61 -12.22
C LEU A 155 -12.18 11.97 -12.05
N ASN A 156 -11.70 12.57 -13.15
CA ASN A 156 -11.23 13.95 -13.23
C ASN A 156 -12.39 14.85 -13.66
N LYS A 157 -12.99 15.56 -12.70
CA LYS A 157 -14.21 16.35 -12.89
C LYS A 157 -13.91 17.71 -13.51
N SER A 158 -14.74 18.12 -14.48
CA SER A 158 -14.72 19.50 -14.96
C SER A 158 -14.98 20.49 -13.81
N ILE A 159 -14.21 21.55 -13.75
CA ILE A 159 -14.46 22.70 -12.87
C ILE A 159 -15.49 23.57 -13.56
N LYS A 160 -16.63 23.79 -12.91
CA LYS A 160 -17.65 24.72 -13.38
C LYS A 160 -17.22 26.16 -13.13
#